data_044d5fe28c6bf23f58216efab2f65a8e
#
_entry.id   044d5fe28c6bf23f58216efab2f65a8e
#
_cell.length_a   1.000
_cell.length_b   1.000
_cell.length_c   1.000
_cell.angle_alpha   90.00
_cell.angle_beta   90.00
_cell.angle_gamma   90.00
#
_symmetry.space_group_name_H-M   'P 1'
#
loop_
_entity.id
_entity.type
_entity.pdbx_description
1 polymer ?
#
loop_
_entity_poly.entity_id
_entity_poly.type
_entity_poly.pdbx_seq_one_letter_code
_entity_poly.pdbx_strand_id
1 'polypeptide(L)'
;MAETEIVKKLIDINGEQCVSESEAMSRHTTFRIGGPARVFVSPDNIDKIINTIELLKKEEQEYFILGNGSNLLVADEGYNGIVVSTENLKELNIEKEDGDMTYIYAQAGVMLSRAAVLASESSLTGFEFAGGIPGSIGGAVSMNAGAYGGEIKDVIVSADVLMEDGSVVKMTNKELELSYRNSIIQKKNLVVLSAEFALKKGKKEEILAKMKDFSTRRRDKPVSYTHLRAH
;
A
#
# COMPACT_ATOMS: atom_id res chain seq x y z
N MET A 1 -1.35 8.59 -32.14
CA MET A 1 -0.07 9.34 -32.00
C MET A 1 0.15 9.77 -30.55
N ALA A 2 -0.81 10.36 -29.86
CA ALA A 2 -0.66 10.77 -28.44
C ALA A 2 -0.41 9.60 -27.46
N GLU A 3 -1.01 8.45 -27.71
CA GLU A 3 -0.89 7.26 -26.85
C GLU A 3 0.54 6.69 -26.85
N THR A 4 1.17 6.62 -28.02
CA THR A 4 2.57 6.18 -28.16
C THR A 4 3.55 7.18 -27.50
N GLU A 5 3.18 8.46 -27.39
CA GLU A 5 4.02 9.49 -26.81
C GLU A 5 4.04 9.40 -25.27
N ILE A 6 2.89 9.19 -24.63
CA ILE A 6 2.84 9.06 -23.15
C ILE A 6 3.59 7.80 -22.69
N VAL A 7 3.45 6.67 -23.41
CA VAL A 7 4.17 5.43 -23.10
C VAL A 7 5.69 5.64 -23.19
N LYS A 8 6.19 6.33 -24.20
CA LYS A 8 7.62 6.67 -24.30
C LYS A 8 8.10 7.50 -23.12
N LYS A 9 7.37 8.56 -22.75
CA LYS A 9 7.72 9.40 -21.60
C LYS A 9 7.72 8.59 -20.29
N LEU A 10 6.80 7.65 -20.12
CA LEU A 10 6.76 6.75 -18.97
C LEU A 10 7.95 5.79 -18.95
N ILE A 11 8.37 5.27 -20.11
CA ILE A 11 9.57 4.43 -20.26
C ILE A 11 10.82 5.22 -19.95
N ASP A 12 10.93 6.47 -20.39
CA ASP A 12 12.08 7.33 -20.12
C ASP A 12 12.28 7.58 -18.61
N ILE A 13 11.20 7.68 -17.84
CA ILE A 13 11.26 7.85 -16.38
C ILE A 13 11.55 6.52 -15.69
N ASN A 14 10.87 5.44 -16.07
CA ASN A 14 10.80 4.22 -15.28
C ASN A 14 11.69 3.08 -15.79
N GLY A 15 12.06 3.11 -17.07
CA GLY A 15 12.66 2.00 -17.79
C GLY A 15 11.61 1.09 -18.43
N GLU A 16 11.97 0.46 -19.55
CA GLU A 16 11.07 -0.38 -20.35
C GLU A 16 10.45 -1.54 -19.55
N GLN A 17 11.24 -2.13 -18.63
CA GLN A 17 10.80 -3.26 -17.80
C GLN A 17 9.72 -2.89 -16.77
N CYS A 18 9.50 -1.60 -16.50
CA CYS A 18 8.53 -1.10 -15.53
C CYS A 18 7.24 -0.60 -16.19
N VAL A 19 7.12 -0.66 -17.51
CA VAL A 19 5.95 -0.16 -18.26
C VAL A 19 5.41 -1.27 -19.16
N SER A 20 4.13 -1.56 -19.04
CA SER A 20 3.43 -2.57 -19.85
C SER A 20 2.16 -1.98 -20.44
N GLU A 21 1.90 -2.21 -21.72
CA GLU A 21 0.64 -1.87 -22.36
C GLU A 21 -0.31 -3.07 -22.32
N SER A 22 -1.61 -2.81 -22.22
CA SER A 22 -2.65 -3.85 -22.16
C SER A 22 -2.41 -4.91 -21.07
N GLU A 23 -1.90 -4.50 -19.90
CA GLU A 23 -1.56 -5.41 -18.81
C GLU A 23 -2.81 -5.96 -18.12
N ALA A 24 -2.91 -7.30 -18.06
CA ALA A 24 -4.05 -7.97 -17.45
C ALA A 24 -4.11 -7.72 -15.92
N MET A 25 -5.12 -7.00 -15.46
CA MET A 25 -5.29 -6.67 -14.03
C MET A 25 -5.55 -7.90 -13.17
N SER A 26 -5.98 -9.02 -13.75
CA SER A 26 -6.08 -10.31 -13.06
C SER A 26 -4.76 -10.79 -12.45
N ARG A 27 -3.62 -10.32 -12.94
CA ARG A 27 -2.28 -10.61 -12.36
C ARG A 27 -1.97 -9.77 -11.14
N HIS A 28 -2.65 -8.63 -10.98
CA HIS A 28 -2.39 -7.60 -9.97
C HIS A 28 -3.54 -7.45 -8.96
N THR A 29 -4.52 -8.36 -8.98
CA THR A 29 -5.62 -8.42 -8.01
C THR A 29 -5.59 -9.74 -7.24
N THR A 30 -5.95 -9.68 -5.96
CA THR A 30 -6.04 -10.89 -5.12
C THR A 30 -7.12 -11.86 -5.62
N PHE A 31 -8.16 -11.34 -6.27
CA PHE A 31 -9.24 -12.14 -6.87
C PHE A 31 -8.85 -12.84 -8.16
N ARG A 32 -7.71 -12.44 -8.77
CA ARG A 32 -7.22 -12.96 -10.05
C ARG A 32 -8.25 -12.82 -11.19
N ILE A 33 -9.04 -11.76 -11.14
CA ILE A 33 -9.99 -11.35 -12.19
C ILE A 33 -9.73 -9.89 -12.55
N GLY A 34 -10.17 -9.49 -13.74
CA GLY A 34 -10.04 -8.14 -14.29
C GLY A 34 -9.39 -8.13 -15.66
N GLY A 35 -9.99 -7.38 -16.57
CA GLY A 35 -9.49 -7.13 -17.92
C GLY A 35 -8.22 -6.27 -17.92
N PRO A 36 -7.74 -5.86 -19.11
CA PRO A 36 -6.47 -5.14 -19.21
C PRO A 36 -6.57 -3.70 -18.74
N ALA A 37 -5.52 -3.20 -18.08
CA ALA A 37 -5.26 -1.77 -17.97
C ALA A 37 -4.62 -1.28 -19.27
N ARG A 38 -4.99 -0.10 -19.75
CA ARG A 38 -4.41 0.49 -20.96
C ARG A 38 -2.88 0.56 -20.86
N VAL A 39 -2.38 1.10 -19.74
CA VAL A 39 -0.96 1.12 -19.40
C VAL A 39 -0.81 0.77 -17.92
N PHE A 40 0.16 -0.06 -17.61
CA PHE A 40 0.56 -0.39 -16.24
C PHE A 40 2.01 0.04 -16.02
N VAL A 41 2.25 0.79 -14.95
CA VAL A 41 3.58 1.31 -14.58
C VAL A 41 3.90 0.86 -13.16
N SER A 42 5.07 0.25 -12.96
CA SER A 42 5.54 -0.20 -11.65
C SER A 42 6.90 0.41 -11.30
N PRO A 43 6.95 1.70 -10.91
CA PRO A 43 8.18 2.39 -10.55
C PRO A 43 8.93 1.68 -9.42
N ASP A 44 10.26 1.64 -9.48
CA ASP A 44 11.13 0.90 -8.57
C ASP A 44 11.66 1.73 -7.38
N ASN A 45 11.37 3.04 -7.37
CA ASN A 45 11.73 3.94 -6.27
C ASN A 45 10.76 5.10 -6.14
N ILE A 46 10.87 5.85 -5.03
CA ILE A 46 9.97 6.96 -4.68
C ILE A 46 10.06 8.09 -5.70
N ASP A 47 11.26 8.48 -6.13
CA ASP A 47 11.45 9.59 -7.08
C ASP A 47 10.76 9.29 -8.41
N LYS A 48 10.85 8.05 -8.89
CA LYS A 48 10.18 7.63 -10.12
C LYS A 48 8.65 7.64 -9.97
N ILE A 49 8.09 7.29 -8.81
CA ILE A 49 6.64 7.42 -8.56
C ILE A 49 6.23 8.88 -8.62
N ILE A 50 6.96 9.78 -7.97
CA ILE A 50 6.69 11.22 -7.97
C ILE A 50 6.71 11.75 -9.40
N ASN A 51 7.81 11.52 -10.13
CA ASN A 51 7.98 11.97 -11.52
C ASN A 51 6.90 11.40 -12.45
N THR A 52 6.50 10.14 -12.25
CA THR A 52 5.42 9.51 -13.02
C THR A 52 4.09 10.22 -12.77
N ILE A 53 3.73 10.47 -11.52
CA ILE A 53 2.46 11.13 -11.17
C ILE A 53 2.45 12.59 -11.66
N GLU A 54 3.56 13.31 -11.54
CA GLU A 54 3.71 14.67 -12.07
C GLU A 54 3.53 14.69 -13.60
N LEU A 55 4.16 13.76 -14.31
CA LEU A 55 3.97 13.62 -15.76
C LEU A 55 2.50 13.37 -16.10
N LEU A 56 1.83 12.42 -15.41
CA LEU A 56 0.44 12.08 -15.68
C LEU A 56 -0.50 13.26 -15.45
N LYS A 57 -0.27 14.02 -14.37
CA LYS A 57 -1.03 15.26 -14.09
C LYS A 57 -0.81 16.31 -15.17
N LYS A 58 0.45 16.55 -15.57
CA LYS A 58 0.80 17.52 -16.62
C LYS A 58 0.19 17.19 -17.97
N GLU A 59 0.12 15.91 -18.30
CA GLU A 59 -0.44 15.41 -19.56
C GLU A 59 -1.96 15.10 -19.45
N GLU A 60 -2.60 15.52 -18.34
CA GLU A 60 -4.03 15.33 -18.06
C GLU A 60 -4.50 13.86 -18.26
N GLN A 61 -3.63 12.90 -17.90
CA GLN A 61 -3.94 11.47 -18.02
C GLN A 61 -4.74 10.98 -16.82
N GLU A 62 -5.78 10.19 -17.09
CA GLU A 62 -6.48 9.45 -16.04
C GLU A 62 -5.60 8.35 -15.49
N TYR A 63 -5.43 8.28 -14.16
CA TYR A 63 -4.63 7.25 -13.52
C TYR A 63 -5.21 6.78 -12.19
N PHE A 64 -4.80 5.59 -11.78
CA PHE A 64 -5.17 4.96 -10.52
C PHE A 64 -3.93 4.42 -9.80
N ILE A 65 -3.84 4.67 -8.49
CA ILE A 65 -2.74 4.16 -7.66
C ILE A 65 -3.11 2.77 -7.13
N LEU A 66 -2.29 1.78 -7.44
CA LEU A 66 -2.48 0.41 -7.04
C LEU A 66 -1.47 0.00 -5.96
N GLY A 67 -1.97 -0.52 -4.83
CA GLY A 67 -1.17 -1.29 -3.89
C GLY A 67 -1.14 -2.77 -4.27
N ASN A 68 -1.49 -3.65 -3.33
CA ASN A 68 -1.54 -5.11 -3.57
C ASN A 68 -2.83 -5.62 -4.24
N GLY A 69 -3.72 -4.76 -4.70
CA GLY A 69 -4.97 -5.16 -5.38
C GLY A 69 -5.93 -6.03 -4.54
N SER A 70 -5.79 -6.02 -3.20
CA SER A 70 -6.57 -6.90 -2.31
C SER A 70 -7.97 -6.39 -2.00
N ASN A 71 -8.28 -5.16 -2.37
CA ASN A 71 -9.60 -4.54 -2.18
C ASN A 71 -10.11 -3.91 -3.49
N LEU A 72 -9.69 -4.47 -4.62
CA LEU A 72 -10.00 -3.97 -5.95
C LEU A 72 -10.70 -5.06 -6.76
N LEU A 73 -11.78 -4.66 -7.43
CA LEU A 73 -12.45 -5.44 -8.46
C LEU A 73 -12.38 -4.64 -9.76
N VAL A 74 -11.79 -5.23 -10.78
CA VAL A 74 -11.68 -4.65 -12.12
C VAL A 74 -12.62 -5.39 -13.05
N ALA A 75 -13.38 -4.67 -13.87
CA ALA A 75 -14.30 -5.23 -14.85
C ALA A 75 -13.56 -6.04 -15.93
N ASP A 76 -14.25 -6.94 -16.61
CA ASP A 76 -13.67 -7.77 -17.67
C ASP A 76 -13.26 -6.93 -18.90
N GLU A 77 -13.91 -5.78 -19.11
CA GLU A 77 -13.54 -4.79 -20.14
C GLU A 77 -12.21 -4.09 -19.83
N GLY A 78 -11.75 -4.17 -18.57
CA GLY A 78 -10.52 -3.56 -18.11
C GLY A 78 -10.68 -2.12 -17.65
N TYR A 79 -9.56 -1.41 -17.58
CA TYR A 79 -9.46 -0.01 -17.18
C TYR A 79 -8.79 0.82 -18.28
N ASN A 80 -9.51 1.77 -18.85
CA ASN A 80 -9.02 2.62 -19.95
C ASN A 80 -8.18 3.80 -19.43
N GLY A 81 -7.34 3.58 -18.42
CA GLY A 81 -6.45 4.56 -17.84
C GLY A 81 -5.07 3.97 -17.58
N ILE A 82 -4.27 4.70 -16.80
CA ILE A 82 -2.92 4.30 -16.42
C ILE A 82 -2.94 3.83 -14.98
N VAL A 83 -2.50 2.59 -14.73
CA VAL A 83 -2.32 2.07 -13.37
C VAL A 83 -0.89 2.30 -12.94
N VAL A 84 -0.70 3.01 -11.81
CA VAL A 84 0.61 3.22 -11.19
C VAL A 84 0.68 2.33 -9.94
N SER A 85 1.50 1.28 -10.01
CA SER A 85 1.68 0.32 -8.92
C SER A 85 2.79 0.74 -7.97
N THR A 86 2.54 0.62 -6.68
CA THR A 86 3.56 0.83 -5.64
C THR A 86 4.31 -0.46 -5.28
N GLU A 87 4.04 -1.57 -5.97
CA GLU A 87 4.52 -2.91 -5.59
C GLU A 87 6.04 -3.04 -5.47
N ASN A 88 6.82 -2.21 -6.17
CA ASN A 88 8.28 -2.24 -6.13
C ASN A 88 8.89 -1.36 -5.02
N LEU A 89 8.10 -0.57 -4.31
CA LEU A 89 8.55 0.15 -3.12
C LEU A 89 8.63 -0.82 -1.93
N LYS A 90 9.76 -1.52 -1.75
CA LYS A 90 9.89 -2.69 -0.85
C LYS A 90 10.85 -2.50 0.31
N GLU A 91 11.35 -1.29 0.55
CA GLU A 91 12.22 -1.04 1.69
C GLU A 91 11.46 -1.22 2.99
N LEU A 92 12.06 -1.99 3.92
CA LEU A 92 11.51 -2.32 5.23
C LEU A 92 12.66 -2.54 6.19
N ASN A 93 12.75 -1.72 7.22
CA ASN A 93 13.83 -1.77 8.21
C ASN A 93 13.37 -1.29 9.58
N ILE A 94 14.16 -1.62 10.60
CA ILE A 94 14.10 -1.02 11.92
C ILE A 94 15.00 0.21 11.88
N GLU A 95 14.44 1.41 12.13
CA GLU A 95 15.22 2.65 12.05
C GLU A 95 15.90 3.00 13.37
N LYS A 96 15.17 2.90 14.48
CA LYS A 96 15.67 3.32 15.78
C LYS A 96 14.95 2.63 16.93
N GLU A 97 15.60 2.62 18.08
CA GLU A 97 14.99 2.28 19.38
C GLU A 97 15.02 3.52 20.28
N ASP A 98 13.92 3.78 20.97
CA ASP A 98 13.80 4.90 21.92
C ASP A 98 13.03 4.41 23.15
N GLY A 99 13.75 4.14 24.24
CA GLY A 99 13.21 3.51 25.44
C GLY A 99 12.61 2.14 25.13
N ASP A 100 11.32 1.98 25.44
CA ASP A 100 10.57 0.74 25.20
C ASP A 100 9.94 0.65 23.79
N MET A 101 10.13 1.70 22.97
CA MET A 101 9.58 1.79 21.62
C MET A 101 10.65 1.48 20.58
N THR A 102 10.26 0.74 19.57
CA THR A 102 11.08 0.46 18.37
C THR A 102 10.31 0.97 17.15
N TYR A 103 10.99 1.69 16.29
CA TYR A 103 10.41 2.30 15.10
C TYR A 103 10.74 1.49 13.86
N ILE A 104 9.72 1.16 13.10
CA ILE A 104 9.82 0.43 11.83
C ILE A 104 9.45 1.38 10.70
N TYR A 105 10.35 1.53 9.74
CA TYR A 105 10.08 2.17 8.45
C TYR A 105 9.64 1.14 7.43
N ALA A 106 8.63 1.47 6.63
CA ALA A 106 8.16 0.64 5.54
C ALA A 106 7.67 1.47 4.36
N GLN A 107 8.17 1.20 3.17
CA GLN A 107 7.65 1.79 1.93
C GLN A 107 6.28 1.21 1.57
N ALA A 108 5.53 1.96 0.74
CA ALA A 108 4.12 1.72 0.44
C ALA A 108 3.81 0.34 -0.17
N GLY A 109 4.73 -0.24 -0.93
CA GLY A 109 4.59 -1.55 -1.57
C GLY A 109 4.92 -2.73 -0.66
N VAL A 110 5.48 -2.51 0.53
CA VAL A 110 5.74 -3.58 1.50
C VAL A 110 4.43 -4.26 1.88
N MET A 111 4.40 -5.58 1.82
CA MET A 111 3.26 -6.36 2.30
C MET A 111 3.10 -6.19 3.81
N LEU A 112 1.89 -5.93 4.26
CA LEU A 112 1.57 -5.74 5.68
C LEU A 112 1.96 -6.98 6.52
N SER A 113 1.78 -8.17 5.96
CA SER A 113 2.22 -9.43 6.58
C SER A 113 3.74 -9.51 6.76
N ARG A 114 4.53 -8.96 5.83
CA ARG A 114 5.99 -8.93 5.93
C ARG A 114 6.46 -8.02 7.07
N ALA A 115 5.81 -6.84 7.22
CA ALA A 115 6.08 -5.95 8.34
C ALA A 115 5.70 -6.60 9.69
N ALA A 116 4.59 -7.34 9.76
CA ALA A 116 4.20 -8.10 10.94
C ALA A 116 5.19 -9.22 11.28
N VAL A 117 5.75 -9.91 10.29
CA VAL A 117 6.81 -10.92 10.48
C VAL A 117 8.06 -10.28 11.05
N LEU A 118 8.57 -9.18 10.46
CA LEU A 118 9.72 -8.42 10.98
C LEU A 118 9.49 -8.02 12.44
N ALA A 119 8.33 -7.47 12.77
CA ALA A 119 7.97 -7.09 14.13
C ALA A 119 8.03 -8.30 15.09
N SER A 120 7.47 -9.45 14.71
CA SER A 120 7.45 -10.66 15.54
C SER A 120 8.85 -11.26 15.75
N GLU A 121 9.68 -11.28 14.70
CA GLU A 121 11.07 -11.74 14.79
C GLU A 121 11.93 -10.87 15.71
N SER A 122 11.61 -9.58 15.77
CA SER A 122 12.25 -8.57 16.62
C SER A 122 11.59 -8.46 18.01
N SER A 123 10.68 -9.38 18.37
CA SER A 123 9.95 -9.37 19.64
C SER A 123 9.18 -8.06 19.90
N LEU A 124 8.55 -7.50 18.86
CA LEU A 124 7.75 -6.26 18.92
C LEU A 124 6.28 -6.61 18.88
N THR A 125 5.51 -6.14 19.88
CA THR A 125 4.05 -6.32 19.98
C THR A 125 3.30 -5.10 19.45
N GLY A 126 2.07 -5.32 19.00
CA GLY A 126 1.15 -4.29 18.48
C GLY A 126 0.82 -4.45 17.00
N PHE A 127 1.60 -5.27 16.25
CA PHE A 127 1.40 -5.46 14.81
C PHE A 127 0.85 -6.85 14.44
N GLU A 128 0.43 -7.65 15.44
CA GLU A 128 -0.02 -9.02 15.26
C GLU A 128 -1.28 -9.13 14.39
N PHE A 129 -2.18 -8.11 14.46
CA PHE A 129 -3.38 -8.03 13.65
C PHE A 129 -3.11 -8.00 12.14
N ALA A 130 -1.93 -7.49 11.78
CA ALA A 130 -1.53 -7.24 10.39
C ALA A 130 -1.11 -8.51 9.64
N GLY A 131 -0.67 -9.56 10.36
CA GLY A 131 -0.08 -10.77 9.78
C GLY A 131 -0.97 -11.53 8.79
N GLY A 132 -2.29 -11.38 8.89
CA GLY A 132 -3.22 -12.03 7.98
C GLY A 132 -3.90 -11.09 6.97
N ILE A 133 -3.59 -9.81 6.94
CA ILE A 133 -4.21 -8.85 6.02
C ILE A 133 -3.45 -8.87 4.68
N PRO A 134 -4.10 -9.19 3.56
CA PRO A 134 -3.43 -9.31 2.26
C PRO A 134 -3.25 -7.95 1.56
N GLY A 135 -2.79 -6.93 2.27
CA GLY A 135 -2.59 -5.58 1.73
C GLY A 135 -1.14 -5.13 1.79
N SER A 136 -0.82 -4.07 1.05
CA SER A 136 0.42 -3.33 1.18
C SER A 136 0.30 -2.23 2.23
N ILE A 137 1.43 -1.72 2.72
CA ILE A 137 1.50 -0.62 3.70
C ILE A 137 0.74 0.61 3.18
N GLY A 138 0.96 1.06 1.94
CA GLY A 138 0.26 2.21 1.39
C GLY A 138 -1.26 2.04 1.37
N GLY A 139 -1.74 0.86 0.92
CA GLY A 139 -3.16 0.52 0.96
C GLY A 139 -3.72 0.42 2.39
N ALA A 140 -2.92 -0.11 3.32
CA ALA A 140 -3.31 -0.25 4.72
C ALA A 140 -3.45 1.12 5.42
N VAL A 141 -2.52 2.04 5.19
CA VAL A 141 -2.61 3.43 5.70
C VAL A 141 -3.81 4.13 5.09
N SER A 142 -3.98 4.06 3.77
CA SER A 142 -5.09 4.68 3.06
C SER A 142 -6.46 4.26 3.61
N MET A 143 -6.62 2.99 4.00
CA MET A 143 -7.89 2.44 4.49
C MET A 143 -7.97 2.30 6.01
N ASN A 144 -6.96 2.74 6.76
CA ASN A 144 -6.85 2.39 8.18
C ASN A 144 -7.13 0.91 8.40
N ALA A 145 -6.39 0.04 7.72
CA ALA A 145 -6.65 -1.39 7.75
C ALA A 145 -6.55 -1.94 9.16
N GLY A 146 -7.47 -2.81 9.52
CA GLY A 146 -7.53 -3.41 10.85
C GLY A 146 -8.22 -4.76 10.86
N ALA A 147 -7.90 -5.54 11.88
CA ALA A 147 -8.52 -6.83 12.17
C ALA A 147 -8.34 -7.19 13.66
N TYR A 148 -9.28 -7.95 14.21
CA TYR A 148 -9.16 -8.51 15.58
C TYR A 148 -8.91 -7.48 16.68
N GLY A 149 -9.46 -6.28 16.53
CA GLY A 149 -9.35 -5.19 17.51
C GLY A 149 -8.09 -4.34 17.42
N GLY A 150 -7.20 -4.58 16.44
CA GLY A 150 -6.07 -3.70 16.12
C GLY A 150 -6.25 -3.07 14.73
N GLU A 151 -5.75 -1.87 14.55
CA GLU A 151 -5.80 -1.15 13.27
C GLU A 151 -4.54 -0.26 13.09
N ILE A 152 -4.30 0.20 11.87
CA ILE A 152 -3.11 0.99 11.53
C ILE A 152 -2.96 2.21 12.45
N LYS A 153 -4.05 2.92 12.73
CA LYS A 153 -4.00 4.13 13.59
C LYS A 153 -3.42 3.87 14.99
N ASP A 154 -3.47 2.63 15.48
CA ASP A 154 -2.99 2.30 16.83
C ASP A 154 -1.46 2.25 16.92
N VAL A 155 -0.78 2.10 15.78
CA VAL A 155 0.67 1.86 15.71
C VAL A 155 1.43 2.83 14.79
N ILE A 156 0.74 3.53 13.89
CA ILE A 156 1.39 4.47 12.96
C ILE A 156 1.80 5.77 13.68
N VAL A 157 3.00 6.23 13.41
CA VAL A 157 3.54 7.52 13.87
C VAL A 157 3.32 8.59 12.79
N SER A 158 3.75 8.28 11.58
CA SER A 158 3.66 9.19 10.44
C SER A 158 3.66 8.43 9.12
N ALA A 159 3.33 9.13 8.04
CA ALA A 159 3.53 8.67 6.68
C ALA A 159 4.08 9.80 5.80
N ASP A 160 4.97 9.46 4.87
CA ASP A 160 5.37 10.37 3.81
C ASP A 160 4.35 10.26 2.68
N VAL A 161 3.74 11.38 2.36
CA VAL A 161 2.59 11.47 1.46
C VAL A 161 2.88 12.44 0.33
N LEU A 162 2.69 12.00 -0.91
CA LEU A 162 2.70 12.87 -2.08
C LEU A 162 1.37 13.61 -2.17
N MET A 163 1.44 14.92 -2.13
CA MET A 163 0.31 15.84 -2.17
C MET A 163 -0.13 16.14 -3.61
N GLU A 164 -1.29 16.80 -3.74
CA GLU A 164 -1.83 17.18 -5.05
C GLU A 164 -0.92 18.16 -5.82
N ASP A 165 -0.18 19.02 -5.10
CA ASP A 165 0.76 20.00 -5.68
C ASP A 165 2.13 19.41 -6.05
N GLY A 166 2.34 18.09 -5.84
CA GLY A 166 3.60 17.39 -6.08
C GLY A 166 4.57 17.43 -4.89
N SER A 167 4.27 18.16 -3.83
CA SER A 167 5.11 18.16 -2.62
C SER A 167 4.99 16.86 -1.84
N VAL A 168 6.06 16.45 -1.18
CA VAL A 168 6.05 15.34 -0.22
C VAL A 168 5.99 15.89 1.19
N VAL A 169 4.96 15.49 1.93
CA VAL A 169 4.72 15.94 3.31
C VAL A 169 4.72 14.73 4.26
N LYS A 170 5.49 14.83 5.34
CA LYS A 170 5.39 13.87 6.45
C LYS A 170 4.16 14.20 7.29
N MET A 171 3.10 13.42 7.14
CA MET A 171 1.85 13.56 7.89
C MET A 171 1.89 12.71 9.15
N THR A 172 1.59 13.32 10.30
CA THR A 172 1.44 12.62 11.58
C THR A 172 0.17 11.76 11.60
N ASN A 173 0.08 10.83 12.57
CA ASN A 173 -1.12 10.03 12.80
C ASN A 173 -2.39 10.88 12.87
N LYS A 174 -2.34 12.03 13.56
CA LYS A 174 -3.49 12.95 13.69
C LYS A 174 -3.89 13.56 12.34
N GLU A 175 -2.92 13.97 11.53
CA GLU A 175 -3.16 14.59 10.21
C GLU A 175 -3.67 13.59 9.17
N LEU A 176 -3.38 12.30 9.34
CA LEU A 176 -3.91 11.22 8.49
C LEU A 176 -5.42 11.01 8.67
N GLU A 177 -6.06 11.55 9.72
CA GLU A 177 -7.49 11.45 9.99
C GLU A 177 -8.04 10.02 9.90
N LEU A 178 -7.29 9.06 10.44
CA LEU A 178 -7.62 7.64 10.32
C LEU A 178 -8.88 7.28 11.11
N SER A 179 -9.84 6.68 10.42
CA SER A 179 -11.09 6.18 10.98
C SER A 179 -11.51 4.89 10.28
N TYR A 180 -12.65 4.30 10.67
CA TYR A 180 -13.08 3.03 10.09
C TYR A 180 -13.14 3.10 8.54
N ARG A 181 -12.25 2.34 7.89
CA ARG A 181 -12.12 2.25 6.42
C ARG A 181 -11.95 3.60 5.71
N ASN A 182 -11.34 4.58 6.37
CA ASN A 182 -11.23 5.93 5.85
C ASN A 182 -9.99 6.67 6.35
N SER A 183 -9.48 7.61 5.54
CA SER A 183 -8.36 8.51 5.84
C SER A 183 -8.44 9.78 5.00
N ILE A 184 -7.60 10.77 5.31
CA ILE A 184 -7.41 11.95 4.46
C ILE A 184 -6.83 11.56 3.08
N ILE A 185 -6.05 10.47 3.03
CA ILE A 185 -5.45 9.94 1.80
C ILE A 185 -6.54 9.62 0.75
N GLN A 186 -7.60 8.91 1.17
CA GLN A 186 -8.72 8.59 0.28
C GLN A 186 -9.56 9.81 -0.08
N LYS A 187 -9.82 10.70 0.89
CA LYS A 187 -10.67 11.89 0.69
C LYS A 187 -10.07 12.84 -0.35
N LYS A 188 -8.74 12.93 -0.40
CA LYS A 188 -8.02 13.87 -1.28
C LYS A 188 -7.22 13.18 -2.39
N ASN A 189 -7.43 11.88 -2.63
CA ASN A 189 -6.69 11.10 -3.64
C ASN A 189 -5.17 11.29 -3.56
N LEU A 190 -4.62 11.30 -2.31
CA LEU A 190 -3.20 11.43 -2.06
C LEU A 190 -2.49 10.07 -2.19
N VAL A 191 -1.16 10.08 -2.27
CA VAL A 191 -0.37 8.86 -2.42
C VAL A 191 0.56 8.66 -1.24
N VAL A 192 0.39 7.55 -0.53
CA VAL A 192 1.33 7.13 0.52
C VAL A 192 2.59 6.59 -0.15
N LEU A 193 3.76 7.12 0.21
CA LEU A 193 5.07 6.67 -0.27
C LEU A 193 5.75 5.74 0.73
N SER A 194 5.67 6.08 2.02
CA SER A 194 6.20 5.29 3.13
C SER A 194 5.42 5.55 4.41
N ALA A 195 5.64 4.74 5.43
CA ALA A 195 5.08 4.94 6.77
C ALA A 195 6.07 4.51 7.86
N GLU A 196 6.01 5.17 9.01
CA GLU A 196 6.75 4.85 10.23
C GLU A 196 5.77 4.34 11.30
N PHE A 197 6.11 3.23 11.92
CA PHE A 197 5.32 2.60 12.97
C PHE A 197 6.12 2.51 14.26
N ALA A 198 5.51 2.77 15.42
CA ALA A 198 6.13 2.62 16.72
C ALA A 198 5.50 1.43 17.46
N LEU A 199 6.33 0.45 17.82
CA LEU A 199 5.93 -0.79 18.46
C LEU A 199 6.67 -0.96 19.79
N LYS A 200 6.05 -1.66 20.73
CA LYS A 200 6.64 -1.95 22.05
C LYS A 200 7.39 -3.28 22.04
N LYS A 201 8.44 -3.40 22.85
CA LYS A 201 9.06 -4.70 23.13
C LYS A 201 8.06 -5.60 23.87
N GLY A 202 7.98 -6.87 23.46
CA GLY A 202 7.07 -7.86 24.01
C GLY A 202 7.74 -9.25 24.12
N LYS A 203 6.98 -10.24 24.58
CA LYS A 203 7.47 -11.63 24.62
C LYS A 203 7.17 -12.33 23.31
N LYS A 204 8.19 -12.84 22.66
CA LYS A 204 8.10 -13.47 21.33
C LYS A 204 7.05 -14.58 21.28
N GLU A 205 7.00 -15.41 22.33
CA GLU A 205 6.05 -16.51 22.43
C GLU A 205 4.58 -16.04 22.44
N GLU A 206 4.30 -14.94 23.17
CA GLU A 206 2.96 -14.36 23.25
C GLU A 206 2.55 -13.72 21.90
N ILE A 207 3.47 -13.03 21.24
CA ILE A 207 3.28 -12.43 19.91
C ILE A 207 2.95 -13.52 18.88
N LEU A 208 3.76 -14.57 18.81
CA LEU A 208 3.56 -15.68 17.87
C LEU A 208 2.26 -16.44 18.15
N ALA A 209 1.90 -16.65 19.43
CA ALA A 209 0.65 -17.30 19.82
C ALA A 209 -0.56 -16.49 19.34
N LYS A 210 -0.52 -15.15 19.50
CA LYS A 210 -1.55 -14.22 19.05
C LYS A 210 -1.69 -14.18 17.54
N MET A 211 -0.58 -14.11 16.79
CA MET A 211 -0.58 -14.19 15.33
C MET A 211 -1.17 -15.51 14.82
N LYS A 212 -0.81 -16.64 15.47
CA LYS A 212 -1.36 -17.95 15.14
C LYS A 212 -2.86 -18.02 15.40
N ASP A 213 -3.34 -17.50 16.52
CA ASP A 213 -4.78 -17.43 16.84
C ASP A 213 -5.54 -16.64 15.76
N PHE A 214 -5.06 -15.43 15.39
CA PHE A 214 -5.68 -14.61 14.35
C PHE A 214 -5.68 -15.29 12.98
N SER A 215 -4.59 -15.97 12.62
CA SER A 215 -4.52 -16.75 11.39
C SER A 215 -5.56 -17.89 11.36
N THR A 216 -5.72 -18.59 12.48
CA THR A 216 -6.71 -19.67 12.63
C THR A 216 -8.13 -19.14 12.49
N ARG A 217 -8.45 -18.08 13.22
CA ARG A 217 -9.81 -17.44 13.14
C ARG A 217 -10.13 -16.95 11.74
N ARG A 218 -9.12 -16.45 10.97
CA ARG A 218 -9.34 -15.99 9.60
C ARG A 218 -9.65 -17.14 8.64
N ARG A 219 -8.99 -18.28 8.82
CA ARG A 219 -9.24 -19.49 8.02
C ARG A 219 -10.62 -20.07 8.30
N ASP A 220 -11.03 -20.08 9.58
CA ASP A 220 -12.28 -20.69 10.02
C ASP A 220 -13.50 -19.80 9.74
N LYS A 221 -13.31 -18.49 9.60
CA LYS A 221 -14.35 -17.51 9.23
C LYS A 221 -13.83 -16.65 8.06
N PRO A 222 -14.00 -17.11 6.81
CA PRO A 222 -13.58 -16.32 5.65
C PRO A 222 -14.25 -14.94 5.67
N VAL A 223 -13.48 -13.89 5.42
CA VAL A 223 -13.95 -12.50 5.41
C VAL A 223 -15.01 -12.34 4.31
N SER A 224 -16.19 -11.82 4.67
CA SER A 224 -17.17 -11.37 3.69
C SER A 224 -16.62 -10.17 2.92
N TYR A 225 -16.52 -10.27 1.60
CA TYR A 225 -15.97 -9.25 0.70
C TYR A 225 -16.98 -8.12 0.41
N THR A 226 -17.66 -7.60 1.42
CA THR A 226 -18.75 -6.62 1.27
C THR A 226 -18.31 -5.19 0.98
N HIS A 227 -17.00 -4.90 0.88
CA HIS A 227 -16.47 -3.54 0.74
C HIS A 227 -15.41 -3.40 -0.37
N LEU A 228 -15.62 -4.07 -1.51
CA LEU A 228 -14.74 -3.94 -2.67
C LEU A 228 -14.94 -2.60 -3.37
N ARG A 229 -13.85 -1.98 -3.82
CA ARG A 229 -13.91 -0.90 -4.81
C ARG A 229 -14.06 -1.53 -6.20
N ALA A 230 -15.11 -1.17 -6.91
CA ALA A 230 -15.28 -1.46 -8.34
C ALA A 230 -14.64 -0.33 -9.18
N HIS A 231 -13.89 -0.68 -10.18
CA HIS A 231 -13.36 0.17 -11.24
C HIS A 231 -13.53 -0.50 -12.58
#